data_97260029986ee2786fdec5a51128ba36
#
_entry.id   97260029986ee2786fdec5a51128ba36
#
_cell.length_a   1.000
_cell.length_b   1.000
_cell.length_c   1.000
_cell.angle_alpha   90.00
_cell.angle_beta   90.00
_cell.angle_gamma   90.00
#
_symmetry.space_group_name_H-M   'P 1'
#
loop_
_entity.id
_entity.type
_entity.pdbx_description
1 polymer ?
#
loop_
_entity_poly.entity_id
_entity_poly.type
_entity_poly.pdbx_seq_one_letter_code
_entity_poly.pdbx_strand_id
1 'polypeptide(L)'
;MSERNEHNDGNTQTAYFAGGCFWGLERYFQNVDGVTDTTVGYAQSTVESPTYEQVCAGGTDAAETVKVEFNPAQVSLRTLTLLFLEVIDPFSVDQQGEDRGRQYRTGMFYTDETQRAVYVAALEQLVDRQPQRPAVLVEPLRNFYPAEAHHQDYLDRKSTR
;
A
#
# COMPACT_ATOMS: atom_id res chain seq x y z
N MET A 1 -17.40 -21.91 -13.19
CA MET A 1 -16.89 -21.65 -12.80
C MET A 1 -16.91 -21.29 -12.19
N SER A 2 -16.82 -21.35 -12.35
CA SER A 2 -16.52 -21.03 -11.85
C SER A 2 -16.88 -20.56 -11.27
N GLU A 3 -17.06 -20.53 -11.33
CA GLU A 3 -17.12 -20.05 -10.83
C GLU A 3 -16.93 -19.69 -10.13
N ARG A 4 -16.55 -19.85 -10.13
CA ARG A 4 -16.12 -19.39 -9.46
C ARG A 4 -15.79 -18.64 -9.52
N ASN A 5 -15.53 -18.91 -9.84
CA ASN A 5 -14.96 -18.21 -9.96
C ASN A 5 -14.93 -17.41 -10.65
N GLU A 6 -15.01 -17.47 -11.08
CA GLU A 6 -14.77 -16.72 -12.03
C GLU A 6 -15.49 -15.52 -12.17
N HIS A 7 -16.54 -15.20 -11.87
CA HIS A 7 -17.22 -14.04 -11.88
C HIS A 7 -16.86 -13.11 -10.93
N ASN A 8 -16.33 -13.48 -9.94
CA ASN A 8 -15.80 -12.61 -8.97
C ASN A 8 -14.57 -11.96 -9.42
N ASP A 9 -13.87 -12.53 -10.34
CA ASP A 9 -12.67 -11.95 -10.88
C ASP A 9 -12.93 -10.61 -11.54
N GLY A 10 -14.09 -10.45 -12.15
CA GLY A 10 -14.46 -9.19 -12.77
C GLY A 10 -14.71 -8.08 -11.78
N ASN A 11 -14.89 -8.42 -10.50
CA ASN A 11 -15.17 -7.46 -9.47
C ASN A 11 -13.95 -7.13 -8.61
N THR A 12 -12.87 -7.87 -8.74
CA THR A 12 -11.66 -7.60 -7.96
C THR A 12 -11.01 -6.31 -8.43
N GLN A 13 -10.66 -5.46 -7.48
CA GLN A 13 -9.95 -4.22 -7.74
C GLN A 13 -8.62 -4.23 -7.02
N THR A 14 -7.73 -3.32 -7.40
CA THR A 14 -6.38 -3.29 -6.88
C THR A 14 -6.03 -1.88 -6.44
N ALA A 15 -5.37 -1.78 -5.27
CA ALA A 15 -4.89 -0.52 -4.73
C ALA A 15 -3.45 -0.69 -4.27
N TYR A 16 -2.68 0.41 -4.25
CA TYR A 16 -1.27 0.38 -3.87
C TYR A 16 -1.03 1.40 -2.76
N PHE A 17 -0.60 0.89 -1.60
CA PHE A 17 -0.37 1.71 -0.42
C PHE A 17 1.06 1.55 0.09
N ALA A 18 1.70 2.67 0.39
CA ALA A 18 3.06 2.70 0.92
C ALA A 18 3.03 3.43 2.26
N GLY A 19 3.65 2.85 3.28
CA GLY A 19 3.69 3.49 4.59
C GLY A 19 4.50 2.66 5.56
N GLY A 20 5.81 2.92 5.63
CA GLY A 20 6.69 2.19 6.52
C GLY A 20 7.08 0.84 5.97
N CYS A 21 7.42 -0.06 6.86
CA CYS A 21 7.82 -1.41 6.47
C CYS A 21 6.63 -2.16 5.88
N PHE A 22 6.83 -2.71 4.69
CA PHE A 22 5.72 -3.38 4.00
C PHE A 22 5.30 -4.70 4.67
N TRP A 23 6.14 -5.29 5.54
CA TRP A 23 5.73 -6.48 6.27
C TRP A 23 4.55 -6.21 7.20
N GLY A 24 4.63 -5.13 7.97
CA GLY A 24 3.56 -4.77 8.90
C GLY A 24 2.31 -4.33 8.18
N LEU A 25 2.48 -3.55 7.13
CA LEU A 25 1.34 -3.04 6.38
C LEU A 25 0.62 -4.19 5.66
N GLU A 26 1.37 -5.14 5.09
CA GLU A 26 0.77 -6.31 4.47
C GLU A 26 -0.05 -7.11 5.48
N ARG A 27 0.52 -7.35 6.66
CA ARG A 27 -0.16 -8.09 7.70
C ARG A 27 -1.48 -7.42 8.07
N TYR A 28 -1.46 -6.10 8.17
CA TYR A 28 -2.65 -5.34 8.50
C TYR A 28 -3.75 -5.57 7.45
N PHE A 29 -3.41 -5.41 6.18
CA PHE A 29 -4.41 -5.55 5.12
C PHE A 29 -4.91 -6.99 4.98
N GLN A 30 -4.06 -7.98 5.26
CA GLN A 30 -4.49 -9.38 5.21
C GLN A 30 -5.63 -9.66 6.18
N ASN A 31 -5.78 -8.85 7.23
CA ASN A 31 -6.82 -9.04 8.23
C ASN A 31 -8.06 -8.19 7.98
N VAL A 32 -8.12 -7.48 6.86
CA VAL A 32 -9.29 -6.67 6.51
C VAL A 32 -10.24 -7.52 5.67
N ASP A 33 -11.50 -7.63 6.14
CA ASP A 33 -12.51 -8.39 5.40
C ASP A 33 -12.72 -7.75 4.04
N GLY A 34 -12.72 -8.56 3.00
CA GLY A 34 -12.87 -8.08 1.63
C GLY A 34 -11.57 -8.00 0.86
N VAL A 35 -10.42 -8.01 1.56
CA VAL A 35 -9.12 -8.10 0.92
C VAL A 35 -8.90 -9.56 0.53
N THR A 36 -8.65 -9.80 -0.76
CA THR A 36 -8.54 -11.17 -1.28
C THR A 36 -7.08 -11.60 -1.47
N ASP A 37 -6.17 -10.65 -1.64
CA ASP A 37 -4.76 -10.98 -1.82
C ASP A 37 -3.90 -9.74 -1.57
N THR A 38 -2.66 -9.97 -1.15
CA THR A 38 -1.68 -8.91 -0.96
C THR A 38 -0.34 -9.34 -1.55
N THR A 39 0.40 -8.37 -2.06
CA THR A 39 1.75 -8.58 -2.59
C THR A 39 2.61 -7.41 -2.13
N VAL A 40 3.73 -7.69 -1.48
CA VAL A 40 4.67 -6.61 -1.11
C VAL A 40 5.66 -6.40 -2.24
N GLY A 41 6.08 -5.17 -2.43
CA GLY A 41 7.00 -4.85 -3.50
C GLY A 41 7.51 -3.42 -3.42
N TYR A 42 8.10 -2.99 -4.52
CA TYR A 42 8.77 -1.70 -4.62
C TYR A 42 8.11 -0.87 -5.71
N ALA A 43 7.55 0.26 -5.34
CA ALA A 43 6.88 1.15 -6.29
C ALA A 43 7.70 2.42 -6.50
N GLN A 44 7.46 3.07 -7.63
CA GLN A 44 8.06 4.37 -7.92
C GLN A 44 9.59 4.30 -7.97
N SER A 45 10.13 3.18 -8.40
CA SER A 45 11.56 2.93 -8.45
C SER A 45 12.17 3.54 -9.70
N THR A 46 13.38 4.07 -9.57
CA THR A 46 14.16 4.53 -10.72
C THR A 46 14.99 3.40 -11.34
N VAL A 47 15.01 2.24 -10.67
CA VAL A 47 15.75 1.06 -11.10
C VAL A 47 14.76 -0.05 -11.37
N GLU A 48 14.94 -0.74 -12.49
CA GLU A 48 14.07 -1.85 -12.86
C GLU A 48 14.34 -3.04 -11.95
N SER A 49 13.27 -3.65 -11.42
CA SER A 49 13.34 -4.86 -10.59
C SER A 49 14.41 -4.78 -9.50
N PRO A 50 14.35 -3.76 -8.63
CA PRO A 50 15.38 -3.63 -7.60
C PRO A 50 15.27 -4.77 -6.59
N THR A 51 16.44 -5.12 -5.98
CA THR A 51 16.44 -6.06 -4.86
C THR A 51 16.23 -5.30 -3.56
N TYR A 52 15.88 -6.04 -2.51
CA TYR A 52 15.72 -5.44 -1.18
C TYR A 52 17.02 -4.73 -0.75
N GLU A 53 18.17 -5.38 -1.02
CA GLU A 53 19.47 -4.78 -0.67
C GLU A 53 19.69 -3.46 -1.39
N GLN A 54 19.32 -3.40 -2.67
CA GLN A 54 19.47 -2.17 -3.44
C GLN A 54 18.57 -1.06 -2.88
N VAL A 55 17.35 -1.41 -2.50
CA VAL A 55 16.42 -0.44 -1.92
C VAL A 55 16.96 0.08 -0.59
N CYS A 56 17.44 -0.79 0.26
CA CYS A 56 17.99 -0.41 1.56
C CYS A 56 19.27 0.43 1.42
N ALA A 57 20.07 0.16 0.38
CA ALA A 57 21.31 0.92 0.16
C ALA A 57 21.04 2.33 -0.36
N GLY A 58 19.82 2.60 -0.83
CA GLY A 58 19.48 3.89 -1.42
C GLY A 58 19.80 3.95 -2.89
N GLY A 59 19.37 4.99 -3.55
CA GLY A 59 19.64 5.18 -4.99
C GLY A 59 18.59 4.64 -5.92
N THR A 60 17.61 3.88 -5.42
CA THR A 60 16.51 3.39 -6.24
C THR A 60 15.29 4.30 -6.18
N ASP A 61 15.20 5.11 -5.15
CA ASP A 61 14.04 5.94 -4.82
C ASP A 61 12.74 5.14 -4.69
N ALA A 62 12.85 3.83 -4.53
CA ALA A 62 11.68 2.96 -4.41
C ALA A 62 11.02 3.11 -3.06
N ALA A 63 9.69 2.98 -3.03
CA ALA A 63 8.92 2.95 -1.80
C ALA A 63 8.45 1.53 -1.55
N GLU A 64 8.62 1.06 -0.32
CA GLU A 64 8.06 -0.22 0.10
C GLU A 64 6.54 -0.11 0.06
N THR A 65 5.91 -0.96 -0.71
CA THR A 65 4.50 -0.80 -1.08
C THR A 65 3.79 -2.14 -0.98
N VAL A 66 2.52 -2.09 -0.59
CA VAL A 66 1.66 -3.26 -0.60
C VAL A 66 0.63 -3.09 -1.70
N LYS A 67 0.59 -4.06 -2.60
CA LYS A 67 -0.48 -4.19 -3.59
C LYS A 67 -1.61 -4.94 -2.93
N VAL A 68 -2.77 -4.32 -2.84
CA VAL A 68 -3.94 -4.88 -2.17
C VAL A 68 -5.00 -5.18 -3.21
N GLU A 69 -5.38 -6.45 -3.31
CA GLU A 69 -6.50 -6.85 -4.17
C GLU A 69 -7.71 -7.05 -3.27
N PHE A 70 -8.84 -6.52 -3.69
CA PHE A 70 -10.01 -6.54 -2.82
C PHE A 70 -11.30 -6.66 -3.64
N ASN A 71 -12.34 -7.18 -2.97
CA ASN A 71 -13.67 -7.28 -3.55
C ASN A 71 -14.46 -6.04 -3.13
N PRO A 72 -14.78 -5.13 -4.07
CA PRO A 72 -15.47 -3.89 -3.72
C PRO A 72 -16.89 -4.09 -3.21
N ALA A 73 -17.47 -5.27 -3.39
CA ALA A 73 -18.76 -5.59 -2.80
C ALA A 73 -18.66 -5.82 -1.30
N GLN A 74 -17.47 -6.14 -0.79
CA GLN A 74 -17.25 -6.41 0.63
C GLN A 74 -16.56 -5.24 1.33
N VAL A 75 -15.64 -4.57 0.66
CA VAL A 75 -14.95 -3.42 1.22
C VAL A 75 -14.69 -2.42 0.10
N SER A 76 -15.03 -1.14 0.33
CA SER A 76 -14.83 -0.12 -0.68
C SER A 76 -13.41 0.40 -0.65
N LEU A 77 -12.98 1.00 -1.77
CA LEU A 77 -11.68 1.67 -1.80
C LEU A 77 -11.63 2.80 -0.75
N ARG A 78 -12.74 3.51 -0.57
CA ARG A 78 -12.80 4.57 0.43
C ARG A 78 -12.53 4.03 1.82
N THR A 79 -13.14 2.90 2.17
CA THR A 79 -12.93 2.28 3.49
C THR A 79 -11.48 1.84 3.65
N LEU A 80 -10.90 1.19 2.63
CA LEU A 80 -9.50 0.79 2.69
C LEU A 80 -8.59 1.99 2.89
N THR A 81 -8.88 3.09 2.19
CA THR A 81 -8.08 4.31 2.29
C THR A 81 -8.15 4.90 3.70
N LEU A 82 -9.34 4.94 4.28
CA LEU A 82 -9.50 5.46 5.64
C LEU A 82 -8.80 4.59 6.66
N LEU A 83 -8.88 3.26 6.50
CA LEU A 83 -8.18 2.33 7.37
C LEU A 83 -6.65 2.51 7.26
N PHE A 84 -6.17 2.67 6.03
CA PHE A 84 -4.75 2.91 5.81
C PHE A 84 -4.28 4.18 6.54
N LEU A 85 -5.05 5.26 6.42
CA LEU A 85 -4.67 6.53 7.06
C LEU A 85 -4.74 6.46 8.58
N GLU A 86 -5.48 5.49 9.14
CA GLU A 86 -5.51 5.29 10.58
C GLU A 86 -4.33 4.48 11.10
N VAL A 87 -3.83 3.54 10.29
CA VAL A 87 -2.79 2.63 10.76
C VAL A 87 -1.39 3.22 10.63
N ILE A 88 -1.21 4.21 9.74
CA ILE A 88 0.07 4.89 9.60
C ILE A 88 0.01 6.28 10.25
N ASP A 89 1.15 6.93 10.35
CA ASP A 89 1.20 8.33 10.77
C ASP A 89 1.18 9.21 9.52
N PRO A 90 0.05 9.85 9.20
CA PRO A 90 -0.07 10.59 7.94
C PRO A 90 0.72 11.90 7.92
N PHE A 91 1.32 12.29 9.02
CA PHE A 91 2.09 13.53 9.12
C PHE A 91 3.60 13.30 9.13
N SER A 92 4.04 12.05 9.14
CA SER A 92 5.46 11.71 9.21
C SER A 92 6.07 11.67 7.80
N VAL A 93 7.20 12.34 7.65
CA VAL A 93 7.90 12.43 6.36
C VAL A 93 8.97 11.35 6.29
N ASP A 94 8.89 10.48 5.28
CA ASP A 94 9.88 9.42 5.02
C ASP A 94 10.20 8.58 6.26
N GLN A 95 9.18 8.37 7.10
CA GLN A 95 9.37 7.64 8.35
C GLN A 95 8.04 7.10 8.86
N GLN A 96 8.06 5.87 9.37
CA GLN A 96 6.92 5.33 10.11
C GLN A 96 7.51 4.58 11.30
N GLY A 97 7.14 5.04 12.52
CA GLY A 97 7.73 4.47 13.73
C GLY A 97 9.24 4.69 13.74
N GLU A 98 9.99 3.61 13.88
CA GLU A 98 11.45 3.67 13.90
C GLU A 98 12.07 3.49 12.51
N ASP A 99 11.26 3.14 11.51
CA ASP A 99 11.73 2.95 10.13
C ASP A 99 11.88 4.30 9.45
N ARG A 100 13.10 4.66 9.08
CA ARG A 100 13.41 5.96 8.49
C ARG A 100 14.07 5.79 7.13
N GLY A 101 13.72 6.64 6.19
CA GLY A 101 14.30 6.68 4.86
C GLY A 101 13.24 6.81 3.79
N ARG A 102 13.66 7.21 2.59
CA ARG A 102 12.77 7.40 1.46
C ARG A 102 11.95 6.15 1.13
N GLN A 103 12.51 4.97 1.39
CA GLN A 103 11.80 3.70 1.12
C GLN A 103 10.58 3.53 2.01
N TYR A 104 10.52 4.23 3.13
CA TYR A 104 9.41 4.14 4.08
C TYR A 104 8.43 5.30 3.98
N ARG A 105 8.54 6.10 2.93
CA ARG A 105 7.63 7.23 2.74
C ARG A 105 6.20 6.75 2.54
N THR A 106 5.26 7.60 2.89
CA THR A 106 3.85 7.28 2.85
C THR A 106 3.22 7.78 1.57
N GLY A 107 2.50 6.90 0.89
CA GLY A 107 1.86 7.26 -0.36
C GLY A 107 0.69 6.37 -0.71
N MET A 108 -0.17 6.92 -1.54
CA MET A 108 -1.28 6.19 -2.14
C MET A 108 -1.12 6.40 -3.64
N PHE A 109 -0.76 5.31 -4.34
CA PHE A 109 -0.41 5.41 -5.75
C PHE A 109 -1.59 4.94 -6.59
N TYR A 110 -2.15 5.85 -7.39
CA TYR A 110 -3.39 5.56 -8.11
C TYR A 110 -3.11 5.07 -9.53
N THR A 111 -4.01 4.24 -10.03
CA THR A 111 -3.93 3.72 -11.38
C THR A 111 -4.97 4.36 -12.31
N ASP A 112 -5.91 5.10 -11.75
CA ASP A 112 -6.89 5.84 -12.54
C ASP A 112 -7.42 7.04 -11.77
N GLU A 113 -8.19 7.87 -12.42
CA GLU A 113 -8.68 9.11 -11.84
C GLU A 113 -9.71 8.86 -10.72
N THR A 114 -10.45 7.78 -10.80
CA THR A 114 -11.42 7.43 -9.76
C THR A 114 -10.69 7.17 -8.45
N GLN A 115 -9.58 6.43 -8.49
CA GLN A 115 -8.78 6.20 -7.30
C GLN A 115 -8.19 7.50 -6.76
N ARG A 116 -7.68 8.34 -7.65
CA ARG A 116 -7.12 9.62 -7.23
C ARG A 116 -8.15 10.44 -6.46
N ALA A 117 -9.36 10.50 -6.98
CA ALA A 117 -10.43 11.28 -6.33
C ALA A 117 -10.74 10.76 -4.92
N VAL A 118 -10.75 9.43 -4.75
CA VAL A 118 -10.99 8.83 -3.43
C VAL A 118 -9.87 9.20 -2.47
N TYR A 119 -8.62 9.11 -2.92
CA TYR A 119 -7.47 9.41 -2.06
C TYR A 119 -7.44 10.89 -1.66
N VAL A 120 -7.68 11.77 -2.61
CA VAL A 120 -7.69 13.21 -2.34
C VAL A 120 -8.81 13.56 -1.35
N ALA A 121 -10.01 12.99 -1.54
CA ALA A 121 -11.12 13.27 -0.66
C ALA A 121 -10.85 12.80 0.77
N ALA A 122 -10.21 11.64 0.92
CA ALA A 122 -9.86 11.12 2.24
C ALA A 122 -8.86 12.03 2.95
N LEU A 123 -7.86 12.54 2.22
CA LEU A 123 -6.88 13.47 2.81
C LEU A 123 -7.53 14.80 3.18
N GLU A 124 -8.45 15.30 2.36
CA GLU A 124 -9.16 16.54 2.67
C GLU A 124 -9.95 16.40 3.97
N GLN A 125 -10.57 15.25 4.16
CA GLN A 125 -11.32 14.98 5.38
C GLN A 125 -10.38 14.97 6.60
N LEU A 126 -9.17 14.48 6.43
CA LEU A 126 -8.18 14.47 7.50
C LEU A 126 -7.73 15.90 7.83
N VAL A 127 -7.50 16.72 6.81
CA VAL A 127 -7.07 18.11 6.98
C VAL A 127 -8.12 18.91 7.74
N ASP A 128 -9.40 18.66 7.47
CA ASP A 128 -10.47 19.37 8.14
C ASP A 128 -10.49 19.16 9.65
N ARG A 129 -9.89 18.07 10.12
CA ARG A 129 -9.86 17.74 11.53
C ARG A 129 -8.51 18.03 12.20
N GLN A 130 -7.48 18.28 11.42
CA GLN A 130 -6.12 18.46 11.94
C GLN A 130 -5.50 19.70 11.31
N PRO A 131 -4.88 20.57 12.11
CA PRO A 131 -4.23 21.76 11.52
C PRO A 131 -2.97 21.45 10.74
N GLN A 132 -2.37 20.28 10.94
CA GLN A 132 -1.15 19.89 10.25
C GLN A 132 -1.42 19.47 8.82
N ARG A 133 -0.43 19.68 7.95
CA ARG A 133 -0.50 19.24 6.57
C ARG A 133 -0.03 17.79 6.48
N PRO A 134 -0.85 16.89 5.91
CA PRO A 134 -0.42 15.51 5.76
C PRO A 134 0.77 15.37 4.84
N ALA A 135 1.63 14.41 5.15
CA ALA A 135 2.82 14.11 4.35
C ALA A 135 2.58 12.95 3.39
N VAL A 136 1.33 12.50 3.24
CA VAL A 136 0.97 11.38 2.38
C VAL A 136 0.99 11.83 0.93
N LEU A 137 1.75 11.14 0.10
CA LEU A 137 1.83 11.43 -1.32
C LEU A 137 0.65 10.81 -2.05
N VAL A 138 0.08 11.53 -3.01
CA VAL A 138 -0.94 10.98 -3.91
C VAL A 138 -0.37 11.17 -5.30
N GLU A 139 0.10 10.07 -5.90
CA GLU A 139 0.81 10.10 -7.17
C GLU A 139 0.33 8.99 -8.08
N PRO A 140 0.45 9.18 -9.41
CA PRO A 140 0.18 8.05 -10.30
C PRO A 140 1.19 6.94 -10.06
N LEU A 141 0.73 5.71 -10.09
CA LEU A 141 1.63 4.56 -10.00
C LEU A 141 2.45 4.49 -11.29
N ARG A 142 3.77 4.60 -11.18
CA ARG A 142 4.66 4.52 -12.34
C ARG A 142 5.14 3.09 -12.56
N ASN A 143 5.38 2.36 -11.48
CA ASN A 143 5.81 0.97 -11.55
C ASN A 143 5.60 0.30 -10.21
N PHE A 144 5.57 -1.03 -10.25
CA PHE A 144 5.53 -1.85 -9.05
C PHE A 144 6.23 -3.16 -9.38
N TYR A 145 7.28 -3.46 -8.63
CA TYR A 145 8.05 -4.70 -8.79
C TYR A 145 7.86 -5.54 -7.54
N PRO A 146 7.25 -6.74 -7.65
CA PRO A 146 7.07 -7.60 -6.47
C PRO A 146 8.43 -7.88 -5.82
N ALA A 147 8.44 -7.86 -4.50
CA ALA A 147 9.64 -8.19 -3.75
C ALA A 147 9.91 -9.69 -3.82
N GLU A 148 11.10 -10.07 -3.40
CA GLU A 148 11.52 -11.47 -3.40
C GLU A 148 10.52 -12.33 -2.60
N ALA A 149 10.43 -13.59 -2.97
CA ALA A 149 9.42 -14.49 -2.39
C ALA A 149 9.47 -14.55 -0.86
N HIS A 150 10.67 -14.46 -0.28
CA HIS A 150 10.78 -14.57 1.17
C HIS A 150 10.22 -13.35 1.92
N HIS A 151 9.91 -12.26 1.22
CA HIS A 151 9.25 -11.10 1.85
C HIS A 151 7.74 -11.19 1.81
N GLN A 152 7.18 -12.05 0.94
CA GLN A 152 5.73 -12.17 0.83
C GLN A 152 5.19 -12.91 2.06
N ASP A 153 4.12 -12.35 2.66
CA ASP A 153 3.48 -12.96 3.85
C ASP A 153 4.46 -13.17 5.00
N TYR A 154 5.46 -12.29 5.12
CA TYR A 154 6.57 -12.49 6.06
C TYR A 154 6.10 -12.65 7.51
N LEU A 155 5.28 -11.73 7.99
CA LEU A 155 4.81 -11.78 9.38
C LEU A 155 3.80 -12.89 9.60
N ASP A 156 2.99 -13.20 8.59
CA ASP A 156 2.04 -14.29 8.70
C ASP A 156 2.77 -15.63 8.86
N ARG A 157 3.79 -15.88 8.02
CA ARG A 157 4.58 -17.10 8.13
C ARG A 157 5.32 -17.16 9.46
N LYS A 158 5.83 -16.02 9.92
CA LYS A 158 6.59 -15.98 11.17
C LYS A 158 5.69 -16.25 12.36
N SER A 159 4.45 -15.78 12.33
CA SER A 159 3.53 -15.96 13.45
C SER A 159 2.93 -17.35 13.52
N THR A 160 3.03 -18.13 12.46
CA THR A 160 2.52 -19.50 12.47
C THR A 160 3.54 -20.53 13.00
N ARG A 161 4.73 -20.07 13.36
CA ARG A 161 5.79 -20.96 13.87
C ARG A 161 5.88 -20.99 15.41
#